data_8f4e3c20dfb21f0092e7ff31467533d0
#
_entry.id   8f4e3c20dfb21f0092e7ff31467533d0
#
_cell.length_a   1.000
_cell.length_b   1.000
_cell.length_c   1.000
_cell.angle_alpha   90.00
_cell.angle_beta   90.00
_cell.angle_gamma   90.00
#
_symmetry.space_group_name_H-M   'P 1'
#
loop_
_entity.id
_entity.type
_entity.pdbx_description
1 polymer ?
#
loop_
_entity_poly.entity_id
_entity_poly.type
_entity_poly.pdbx_seq_one_letter_code
_entity_poly.pdbx_strand_id
1 'polypeptide(L)'
;MVKISKDTPLAELTFRKYEKPNSLKDRELVRKLCLSLGLLQPGDSRDVVVDVFQVILEAEEPISSLEVEKRVKKNRENKGLEQLGVAGSNIRRQLLRLRSLFLVEKTGSLYRINEGASLKELFSDKIEKYYLDSIMARVREYIDRADKFFKR
;
A
#
# COMPACT_ATOMS: atom_id res chain seq x y z
N MET A 1 19.47 -16.88 -15.37
CA MET A 1 18.32 -16.24 -16.02
C MET A 1 17.08 -16.39 -15.15
N VAL A 2 16.46 -15.29 -14.81
CA VAL A 2 15.23 -15.32 -14.02
C VAL A 2 14.08 -15.70 -14.93
N LYS A 3 13.39 -16.77 -14.59
CA LYS A 3 12.16 -17.14 -15.31
C LYS A 3 11.00 -16.41 -14.65
N ILE A 4 10.33 -15.58 -15.43
CA ILE A 4 9.08 -14.96 -14.99
C ILE A 4 8.02 -16.05 -15.11
N SER A 5 7.29 -16.31 -14.02
CA SER A 5 6.19 -17.28 -14.04
C SER A 5 5.12 -16.81 -15.05
N LYS A 6 4.58 -17.75 -15.83
CA LYS A 6 3.46 -17.45 -16.74
C LYS A 6 2.23 -16.94 -15.99
N ASP A 7 2.16 -17.24 -14.70
CA ASP A 7 1.03 -16.87 -13.86
C ASP A 7 1.25 -15.57 -13.11
N THR A 8 2.41 -14.90 -13.31
CA THR A 8 2.68 -13.62 -12.69
C THR A 8 1.79 -12.54 -13.30
N PRO A 9 0.95 -11.85 -12.50
CA PRO A 9 0.06 -10.84 -13.06
C PRO A 9 0.81 -9.58 -13.47
N LEU A 10 0.27 -8.87 -14.47
CA LEU A 10 0.78 -7.55 -14.88
C LEU A 10 0.38 -6.47 -13.90
N ALA A 11 -0.76 -6.64 -13.25
CA ALA A 11 -1.30 -5.72 -12.26
C ALA A 11 -2.22 -6.49 -11.32
N GLU A 12 -2.26 -6.08 -10.06
CA GLU A 12 -3.02 -6.82 -9.06
C GLU A 12 -3.46 -5.89 -7.94
N LEU A 13 -4.71 -6.06 -7.48
CA LEU A 13 -5.24 -5.37 -6.31
C LEU A 13 -5.95 -6.38 -5.41
N THR A 14 -5.77 -6.22 -4.11
CA THR A 14 -6.45 -7.03 -3.10
C THR A 14 -7.13 -6.10 -2.11
N PHE A 15 -8.42 -5.88 -2.31
CA PHE A 15 -9.21 -5.05 -1.40
C PHE A 15 -10.08 -5.94 -0.51
N ARG A 16 -10.27 -5.52 0.75
CA ARG A 16 -11.08 -6.25 1.72
C ARG A 16 -12.06 -5.32 2.39
N LYS A 17 -13.24 -5.85 2.69
CA LYS A 17 -14.27 -5.09 3.40
C LYS A 17 -14.19 -5.42 4.88
N TYR A 18 -13.98 -4.41 5.69
CA TYR A 18 -13.98 -4.51 7.14
C TYR A 18 -15.17 -3.72 7.70
N GLU A 19 -15.32 -3.77 9.02
CA GLU A 19 -16.35 -2.99 9.70
C GLU A 19 -16.10 -1.49 9.50
N LYS A 20 -17.14 -0.66 9.74
CA LYS A 20 -17.01 0.80 9.59
C LYS A 20 -15.93 1.34 10.53
N PRO A 21 -15.14 2.33 10.08
CA PRO A 21 -14.00 2.84 10.87
C PRO A 21 -14.39 3.64 12.10
N ASN A 22 -15.54 4.28 12.10
CA ASN A 22 -16.10 5.06 13.22
C ASN A 22 -15.07 5.70 14.17
N SER A 23 -14.77 5.03 15.29
CA SER A 23 -13.90 5.55 16.35
C SER A 23 -12.42 5.14 16.23
N LEU A 24 -12.05 4.45 15.15
CA LEU A 24 -10.65 4.09 14.94
C LEU A 24 -9.79 5.34 14.74
N LYS A 25 -8.61 5.34 15.35
CA LYS A 25 -7.69 6.47 15.26
C LYS A 25 -6.25 6.01 15.37
N ASP A 26 -5.33 6.91 15.03
CA ASP A 26 -3.89 6.70 15.13
C ASP A 26 -3.45 5.41 14.41
N ARG A 27 -2.58 4.62 15.03
CA ARG A 27 -2.02 3.43 14.42
C ARG A 27 -3.08 2.38 14.06
N GLU A 28 -4.11 2.24 14.89
CA GLU A 28 -5.17 1.26 14.61
C GLU A 28 -5.95 1.59 13.34
N LEU A 29 -6.19 2.87 13.09
CA LEU A 29 -6.83 3.33 11.85
C LEU A 29 -5.95 3.01 10.65
N VAL A 30 -4.66 3.33 10.73
CA VAL A 30 -3.72 3.06 9.63
C VAL A 30 -3.59 1.55 9.40
N ARG A 31 -3.58 0.75 10.46
CA ARG A 31 -3.50 -0.70 10.34
C ARG A 31 -4.72 -1.27 9.60
N LYS A 32 -5.92 -0.85 9.97
CA LYS A 32 -7.15 -1.28 9.25
C LYS A 32 -7.15 -0.80 7.80
N LEU A 33 -6.67 0.41 7.57
CA LEU A 33 -6.53 0.92 6.21
C LEU A 33 -5.59 0.03 5.39
N CYS A 34 -4.45 -0.34 5.95
CA CYS A 34 -3.50 -1.24 5.29
C CYS A 34 -4.12 -2.61 4.99
N LEU A 35 -4.90 -3.15 5.92
CA LEU A 35 -5.62 -4.41 5.72
C LEU A 35 -6.62 -4.28 4.57
N SER A 36 -7.40 -3.20 4.56
CA SER A 36 -8.42 -2.99 3.52
C SER A 36 -7.82 -2.77 2.15
N LEU A 37 -6.64 -2.17 2.07
CA LEU A 37 -5.93 -1.91 0.82
C LEU A 37 -5.04 -3.07 0.35
N GLY A 38 -4.97 -4.15 1.12
CA GLY A 38 -4.14 -5.30 0.77
C GLY A 38 -2.65 -5.12 1.04
N LEU A 39 -2.27 -4.06 1.75
CA LEU A 39 -0.88 -3.81 2.13
C LEU A 39 -0.42 -4.67 3.30
N LEU A 40 -1.36 -5.15 4.09
CA LEU A 40 -1.12 -6.04 5.21
C LEU A 40 -2.08 -7.22 5.10
N GLN A 41 -1.59 -8.44 5.33
CA GLN A 41 -2.42 -9.63 5.28
C GLN A 41 -3.09 -9.88 6.64
N PRO A 42 -4.33 -10.43 6.66
CA PRO A 42 -4.98 -10.79 7.93
C PRO A 42 -4.11 -11.74 8.73
N GLY A 43 -3.93 -11.44 10.03
CA GLY A 43 -3.14 -12.29 10.92
C GLY A 43 -1.64 -12.14 10.81
N ASP A 44 -1.15 -11.26 9.94
CA ASP A 44 0.29 -11.04 9.80
C ASP A 44 0.80 -10.18 10.95
N SER A 45 1.78 -10.70 11.68
CA SER A 45 2.43 -9.98 12.78
C SER A 45 3.52 -9.02 12.27
N ARG A 46 3.93 -9.16 11.02
CA ARG A 46 4.94 -8.30 10.39
C ARG A 46 4.23 -7.08 9.81
N ASP A 47 3.96 -6.12 10.67
CA ASP A 47 3.10 -4.98 10.33
C ASP A 47 3.82 -3.65 10.25
N VAL A 48 5.12 -3.65 9.96
CA VAL A 48 5.91 -2.42 9.88
C VAL A 48 5.43 -1.47 8.77
N VAL A 49 4.76 -1.99 7.75
CA VAL A 49 4.15 -1.14 6.71
C VAL A 49 3.19 -0.13 7.32
N VAL A 50 2.51 -0.50 8.40
CA VAL A 50 1.59 0.39 9.12
C VAL A 50 2.37 1.57 9.69
N ASP A 51 3.50 1.29 10.33
CA ASP A 51 4.34 2.33 10.92
C ASP A 51 4.93 3.26 9.86
N VAL A 52 5.40 2.69 8.75
CA VAL A 52 5.96 3.46 7.64
C VAL A 52 4.90 4.40 7.06
N PHE A 53 3.71 3.87 6.80
CA PHE A 53 2.63 4.66 6.24
C PHE A 53 2.20 5.77 7.20
N GLN A 54 2.10 5.45 8.49
CA GLN A 54 1.74 6.45 9.50
C GLN A 54 2.77 7.57 9.56
N VAL A 55 4.07 7.25 9.55
CA VAL A 55 5.13 8.26 9.54
C VAL A 55 4.97 9.21 8.36
N ILE A 56 4.71 8.67 7.17
CA ILE A 56 4.54 9.50 5.97
C ILE A 56 3.26 10.36 6.07
N LEU A 57 2.16 9.78 6.60
CA LEU A 57 0.91 10.52 6.78
C LEU A 57 1.06 11.70 7.76
N GLU A 58 1.87 11.52 8.80
CA GLU A 58 2.09 12.54 9.82
C GLU A 58 3.17 13.56 9.45
N ALA A 59 4.00 13.26 8.44
CA ALA A 59 5.09 14.14 8.05
C ALA A 59 4.56 15.41 7.41
N GLU A 60 5.01 16.56 7.91
CA GLU A 60 4.62 17.87 7.37
C GLU A 60 5.41 18.23 6.12
N GLU A 61 6.59 17.61 5.94
CA GLU A 61 7.49 17.84 4.83
C GLU A 61 7.97 16.51 4.26
N PRO A 62 8.43 16.47 3.00
CA PRO A 62 9.06 15.27 2.46
C PRO A 62 10.27 14.86 3.30
N ILE A 63 10.44 13.57 3.52
CA ILE A 63 11.52 13.05 4.38
C ILE A 63 12.27 11.90 3.71
N SER A 64 13.53 11.71 4.10
CA SER A 64 14.37 10.64 3.59
C SER A 64 13.98 9.29 4.19
N SER A 65 14.43 8.20 3.55
CA SER A 65 14.21 6.85 4.09
C SER A 65 14.87 6.66 5.45
N LEU A 66 16.02 7.31 5.68
CA LEU A 66 16.69 7.27 6.98
C LEU A 66 15.84 7.93 8.07
N GLU A 67 15.20 9.06 7.74
CA GLU A 67 14.31 9.72 8.69
C GLU A 67 13.06 8.90 8.96
N VAL A 68 12.52 8.24 7.93
CA VAL A 68 11.40 7.32 8.11
C VAL A 68 11.78 6.20 9.06
N GLU A 69 12.94 5.57 8.83
CA GLU A 69 13.45 4.50 9.69
C GLU A 69 13.57 4.96 11.14
N LYS A 70 14.14 6.13 11.35
CA LYS A 70 14.33 6.71 12.68
C LYS A 70 12.99 6.93 13.39
N ARG A 71 12.02 7.50 12.71
CA ARG A 71 10.69 7.77 13.27
C ARG A 71 9.90 6.49 13.54
N VAL A 72 10.02 5.50 12.65
CA VAL A 72 9.39 4.19 12.84
C VAL A 72 9.92 3.52 14.13
N LYS A 73 11.24 3.49 14.29
CA LYS A 73 11.86 2.88 15.47
C LYS A 73 11.42 3.58 16.75
N LYS A 74 11.41 4.91 16.74
CA LYS A 74 10.98 5.70 17.89
C LYS A 74 9.51 5.46 18.23
N ASN A 75 8.64 5.47 17.23
CA ASN A 75 7.21 5.26 17.44
C ASN A 75 6.92 3.86 17.98
N ARG A 76 7.61 2.84 17.47
CA ARG A 76 7.44 1.46 17.96
C ARG A 76 7.93 1.35 19.41
N GLU A 77 9.04 1.95 19.74
CA GLU A 77 9.54 1.99 21.10
C GLU A 77 8.54 2.66 22.05
N ASN A 78 8.00 3.81 21.65
CA ASN A 78 7.03 4.57 22.45
C ASN A 78 5.73 3.79 22.70
N LYS A 79 5.37 2.88 21.79
CA LYS A 79 4.16 2.06 21.89
C LYS A 79 4.40 0.69 22.50
N GLY A 80 5.64 0.41 22.93
CA GLY A 80 6.00 -0.89 23.49
C GLY A 80 5.97 -2.02 22.45
N LEU A 81 6.10 -1.71 21.17
CA LEU A 81 6.14 -2.71 20.11
C LEU A 81 7.57 -3.19 19.87
N GLU A 82 7.70 -4.45 19.48
CA GLU A 82 9.01 -5.03 19.16
C GLU A 82 9.60 -4.36 17.92
N GLN A 83 10.94 -4.25 17.90
CA GLN A 83 11.67 -3.66 16.78
C GLN A 83 11.90 -4.70 15.68
N LEU A 84 10.81 -5.24 15.12
CA LEU A 84 10.85 -6.24 14.05
C LEU A 84 10.61 -5.58 12.69
N GLY A 85 11.42 -5.97 11.70
CA GLY A 85 11.27 -5.50 10.34
C GLY A 85 11.67 -4.05 10.13
N VAL A 86 12.42 -3.46 11.06
CA VAL A 86 12.77 -2.03 11.04
C VAL A 86 14.12 -1.75 10.37
N ALA A 87 14.75 -2.74 9.77
CA ALA A 87 15.99 -2.53 9.03
C ALA A 87 15.74 -1.61 7.82
N GLY A 88 16.73 -0.79 7.49
CA GLY A 88 16.62 0.18 6.41
C GLY A 88 16.17 -0.42 5.08
N SER A 89 16.65 -1.62 4.73
CA SER A 89 16.26 -2.32 3.52
C SER A 89 14.77 -2.65 3.49
N ASN A 90 14.21 -3.08 4.63
CA ASN A 90 12.79 -3.38 4.71
C ASN A 90 11.94 -2.11 4.72
N ILE A 91 12.41 -1.06 5.37
CA ILE A 91 11.74 0.25 5.33
C ILE A 91 11.60 0.71 3.88
N ARG A 92 12.68 0.64 3.10
CA ARG A 92 12.65 1.01 1.67
C ARG A 92 11.71 0.11 0.87
N ARG A 93 11.64 -1.19 1.21
CA ARG A 93 10.70 -2.12 0.56
C ARG A 93 9.25 -1.72 0.83
N GLN A 94 8.94 -1.33 2.06
CA GLN A 94 7.58 -0.89 2.39
C GLN A 94 7.25 0.43 1.69
N LEU A 95 8.19 1.35 1.61
CA LEU A 95 8.03 2.59 0.85
C LEU A 95 7.75 2.30 -0.62
N LEU A 96 8.44 1.32 -1.21
CA LEU A 96 8.20 0.91 -2.59
C LEU A 96 6.80 0.34 -2.78
N ARG A 97 6.32 -0.46 -1.84
CA ARG A 97 4.95 -1.00 -1.89
C ARG A 97 3.90 0.12 -1.86
N LEU A 98 4.10 1.11 -1.00
CA LEU A 98 3.21 2.29 -0.92
C LEU A 98 3.26 3.10 -2.22
N ARG A 99 4.44 3.22 -2.83
CA ARG A 99 4.58 3.89 -4.13
C ARG A 99 3.86 3.11 -5.23
N SER A 100 3.97 1.80 -5.22
CA SER A 100 3.33 0.93 -6.20
C SER A 100 1.81 1.03 -6.16
N LEU A 101 1.25 1.42 -5.02
CA LEU A 101 -0.19 1.64 -4.86
C LEU A 101 -0.58 3.12 -5.02
N PHE A 102 0.34 3.95 -5.53
CA PHE A 102 0.11 5.38 -5.81
C PHE A 102 -0.14 6.25 -4.57
N LEU A 103 0.18 5.76 -3.39
CA LEU A 103 -0.05 6.49 -2.14
C LEU A 103 1.10 7.42 -1.79
N VAL A 104 2.31 6.99 -2.08
CA VAL A 104 3.54 7.71 -1.74
C VAL A 104 4.33 7.97 -3.01
N GLU A 105 4.97 9.12 -3.10
CA GLU A 105 5.92 9.43 -4.17
C GLU A 105 7.31 9.67 -3.60
N LYS A 106 8.29 9.44 -4.46
CA LYS A 106 9.69 9.72 -4.17
C LYS A 106 10.19 10.75 -5.15
N THR A 107 10.66 11.90 -4.67
CA THR A 107 11.27 12.94 -5.48
C THR A 107 12.72 13.11 -5.01
N GLY A 108 13.69 12.77 -5.86
CA GLY A 108 15.07 12.67 -5.45
C GLY A 108 15.20 11.57 -4.41
N SER A 109 15.64 11.90 -3.19
CA SER A 109 15.78 10.97 -2.08
C SER A 109 14.70 11.13 -1.01
N LEU A 110 13.68 11.94 -1.29
CA LEU A 110 12.65 12.27 -0.30
C LEU A 110 11.30 11.65 -0.65
N TYR A 111 10.55 11.27 0.37
CA TYR A 111 9.25 10.62 0.27
C TYR A 111 8.15 11.48 0.89
N ARG A 112 6.98 11.46 0.26
CA ARG A 112 5.78 12.12 0.80
C ARG A 112 4.52 11.45 0.24
N ILE A 113 3.35 11.80 0.78
CA ILE A 113 2.09 11.41 0.17
C ILE A 113 2.06 11.99 -1.24
N ASN A 114 1.65 11.18 -2.20
CA ASN A 114 1.68 11.53 -3.62
C ASN A 114 1.02 12.88 -3.88
N GLU A 115 1.76 13.81 -4.49
CA GLU A 115 1.31 15.16 -4.85
C GLU A 115 0.82 15.99 -3.65
N GLY A 116 1.09 15.55 -2.42
CA GLY A 116 0.52 16.20 -1.24
C GLY A 116 -1.00 16.17 -1.20
N ALA A 117 -1.60 15.26 -1.97
CA ALA A 117 -3.05 15.15 -2.11
C ALA A 117 -3.69 14.41 -0.94
N SER A 118 -5.01 14.50 -0.81
CA SER A 118 -5.72 13.68 0.14
C SER A 118 -5.73 12.22 -0.34
N LEU A 119 -5.83 11.28 0.59
CA LEU A 119 -5.92 9.86 0.22
C LEU A 119 -7.16 9.58 -0.62
N LYS A 120 -8.24 10.31 -0.38
CA LYS A 120 -9.47 10.18 -1.15
C LYS A 120 -9.25 10.54 -2.63
N GLU A 121 -8.53 11.63 -2.90
CA GLU A 121 -8.19 12.03 -4.27
C GLU A 121 -7.30 10.99 -4.94
N LEU A 122 -6.28 10.51 -4.24
CA LEU A 122 -5.38 9.51 -4.78
C LEU A 122 -6.12 8.20 -5.09
N PHE A 123 -6.98 7.77 -4.19
CA PHE A 123 -7.77 6.57 -4.40
C PHE A 123 -8.68 6.72 -5.62
N SER A 124 -9.41 7.84 -5.71
CA SER A 124 -10.33 8.08 -6.81
C SER A 124 -9.62 8.18 -8.16
N ASP A 125 -8.56 8.96 -8.23
CA ASP A 125 -7.91 9.29 -9.51
C ASP A 125 -6.89 8.23 -9.96
N LYS A 126 -6.10 7.70 -9.05
CA LYS A 126 -5.01 6.78 -9.40
C LYS A 126 -5.39 5.32 -9.28
N ILE A 127 -6.10 4.96 -8.22
CA ILE A 127 -6.45 3.57 -7.97
C ILE A 127 -7.76 3.20 -8.65
N GLU A 128 -8.84 3.89 -8.34
CA GLU A 128 -10.16 3.54 -8.85
C GLU A 128 -10.31 3.79 -10.36
N LYS A 129 -10.04 5.00 -10.82
CA LYS A 129 -10.26 5.38 -12.23
C LYS A 129 -9.18 4.88 -13.17
N TYR A 130 -7.98 4.60 -12.67
CA TYR A 130 -6.87 4.18 -13.53
C TYR A 130 -6.51 2.71 -13.32
N TYR A 131 -6.00 2.35 -12.14
CA TYR A 131 -5.42 1.04 -11.90
C TYR A 131 -6.48 -0.06 -11.83
N LEU A 132 -7.51 0.16 -11.03
CA LEU A 132 -8.62 -0.79 -10.90
C LEU A 132 -9.37 -0.93 -12.23
N ASP A 133 -9.62 0.19 -12.90
CA ASP A 133 -10.33 0.19 -14.18
C ASP A 133 -9.59 -0.62 -15.24
N SER A 134 -8.24 -0.51 -15.30
CA SER A 134 -7.45 -1.28 -16.25
C SER A 134 -7.50 -2.78 -15.96
N ILE A 135 -7.52 -3.16 -14.70
CA ILE A 135 -7.67 -4.57 -14.29
C ILE A 135 -9.05 -5.09 -14.70
N MET A 136 -10.09 -4.33 -14.39
CA MET A 136 -11.47 -4.69 -14.74
C MET A 136 -11.65 -4.84 -16.24
N ALA A 137 -11.08 -3.93 -17.03
CA ALA A 137 -11.15 -3.99 -18.47
C ALA A 137 -10.57 -5.31 -19.02
N ARG A 138 -9.41 -5.72 -18.49
CA ARG A 138 -8.79 -6.96 -18.92
C ARG A 138 -9.59 -8.19 -18.49
N VAL A 139 -10.16 -8.17 -17.29
CA VAL A 139 -11.05 -9.26 -16.84
C VAL A 139 -12.23 -9.39 -17.79
N ARG A 140 -12.84 -8.28 -18.20
CA ARG A 140 -13.95 -8.31 -19.17
C ARG A 140 -13.56 -8.91 -20.50
N GLU A 141 -12.34 -8.64 -20.98
CA GLU A 141 -11.83 -9.24 -22.20
C GLU A 141 -11.76 -10.76 -22.11
N TYR A 142 -11.28 -11.28 -20.97
CA TYR A 142 -11.24 -12.73 -20.74
C TYR A 142 -12.65 -13.33 -20.68
N ILE A 143 -13.56 -12.65 -20.01
CA ILE A 143 -14.96 -13.09 -19.92
C ILE A 143 -15.61 -13.16 -21.31
N ASP A 144 -15.43 -12.09 -22.11
CA ASP A 144 -15.93 -12.07 -23.49
C ASP A 144 -15.38 -13.21 -24.31
N ARG A 145 -14.08 -13.46 -24.21
CA ARG A 145 -13.44 -14.53 -24.96
C ARG A 145 -13.98 -15.89 -24.54
N ALA A 146 -14.18 -16.09 -23.24
CA ALA A 146 -14.73 -17.33 -22.72
C ALA A 146 -16.15 -17.57 -23.24
N ASP A 147 -16.99 -16.54 -23.20
CA ASP A 147 -18.37 -16.65 -23.72
C ASP A 147 -18.38 -17.03 -25.19
N LYS A 148 -17.54 -16.41 -26.01
CA LYS A 148 -17.46 -16.72 -27.44
C LYS A 148 -16.93 -18.13 -27.68
N PHE A 149 -15.89 -18.53 -26.97
CA PHE A 149 -15.29 -19.85 -27.16
C PHE A 149 -16.27 -20.96 -26.77
N PHE A 150 -16.97 -20.82 -25.67
CA PHE A 150 -17.90 -21.82 -25.17
C PHE A 150 -19.34 -21.63 -25.67
N LYS A 151 -19.55 -20.66 -26.54
CA LYS A 151 -20.85 -20.39 -27.19
C LYS A 151 -21.99 -20.20 -26.18
N ARG A 152 -21.73 -19.37 -25.18
CA ARG A 152 -22.73 -19.09 -24.16
C ARG A 152 -23.57 -17.86 -24.53
#